data_785351fa40b11b468d6228370325000c
#
_entry.id   785351fa40b11b468d6228370325000c
#
_cell.length_a   1.000
_cell.length_b   1.000
_cell.length_c   1.000
_cell.angle_alpha   90.00
_cell.angle_beta   90.00
_cell.angle_gamma   90.00
#
_symmetry.space_group_name_H-M   'P 1'
#
loop_
_entity.id
_entity.type
_entity.pdbx_description
1 polymer ?
#
loop_
_entity_poly.entity_id
_entity_poly.type
_entity_poly.pdbx_seq_one_letter_code
_entity_poly.pdbx_strand_id
1 'polypeptide(L)'
;MFELRQCKCKDCKKTALSSFNKDGELLTSFEEERSEKKFYCLEHHPEKEQIVNQIKLYVHNHDKIIGLNASGIKFNEADLSNKRFYGCDFSNCTFANLHSNGLRMRMCNMAFCTISDCDFIASNIQFSNFTGSKLVHAVLTGSDLIHNNFNGITAYQTSFDDSDLYNSRFIKAVLITTSMNNCNLKKTIFYEAIKDNVSFKLSNTREALMNRYESSYIGDIRNSADQAVEDLKL
;
A
#
# COMPACT_ATOMS: atom_id res chain seq x y z
N MET A 1 14.61 1.93 -14.93
CA MET A 1 14.38 0.73 -14.11
C MET A 1 14.94 1.07 -12.74
N PHE A 2 14.15 0.96 -11.68
CA PHE A 2 14.62 1.29 -10.33
C PHE A 2 15.45 0.12 -9.81
N GLU A 3 16.74 0.33 -9.61
CA GLU A 3 17.61 -0.69 -9.02
C GLU A 3 17.52 -0.60 -7.50
N LEU A 4 16.93 -1.63 -6.90
CA LEU A 4 16.96 -1.81 -5.45
C LEU A 4 18.32 -2.38 -5.06
N ARG A 5 19.16 -1.58 -4.44
CA ARG A 5 20.47 -2.04 -3.98
C ARG A 5 20.36 -2.84 -2.69
N GLN A 6 21.22 -3.84 -2.55
CA GLN A 6 21.32 -4.59 -1.30
C GLN A 6 22.17 -3.86 -0.27
N CYS A 7 21.84 -4.07 1.00
CA CYS A 7 22.65 -3.65 2.12
C CYS A 7 24.05 -4.30 2.03
N LYS A 8 25.11 -3.53 2.24
CA LYS A 8 26.51 -4.00 2.18
C LYS A 8 26.99 -4.71 3.45
N CYS A 9 26.15 -4.86 4.47
CA CYS A 9 26.50 -5.72 5.59
C CYS A 9 26.50 -7.18 5.18
N LYS A 10 27.49 -7.92 5.69
CA LYS A 10 27.63 -9.35 5.45
C LYS A 10 26.34 -10.08 5.82
N ASP A 11 25.88 -10.96 4.93
CA ASP A 11 24.68 -11.79 5.10
C ASP A 11 23.33 -11.03 5.18
N CYS A 12 23.30 -9.72 4.99
CA CYS A 12 22.09 -8.94 4.95
C CYS A 12 21.47 -8.94 3.54
N LYS A 13 20.22 -9.42 3.44
CA LYS A 13 19.45 -9.46 2.18
C LYS A 13 18.48 -8.28 2.00
N LYS A 14 18.47 -7.33 2.96
CA LYS A 14 17.56 -6.18 2.91
C LYS A 14 18.02 -5.17 1.87
N THR A 15 17.08 -4.45 1.29
CA THR A 15 17.35 -3.32 0.41
C THR A 15 17.97 -2.16 1.20
N ALA A 16 18.91 -1.47 0.58
CA ALA A 16 19.51 -0.28 1.18
C ALA A 16 18.60 0.93 1.04
N LEU A 17 18.60 1.80 2.04
CA LEU A 17 17.91 3.09 1.96
C LEU A 17 18.52 3.97 0.87
N SER A 18 17.72 4.89 0.36
CA SER A 18 18.18 5.92 -0.56
C SER A 18 19.25 6.81 0.08
N SER A 19 20.18 7.25 -0.74
CA SER A 19 21.26 8.17 -0.36
C SER A 19 21.05 9.53 -1.02
N PHE A 20 21.64 10.57 -0.45
CA PHE A 20 21.50 11.94 -0.92
C PHE A 20 22.87 12.57 -1.19
N ASN A 21 22.91 13.51 -2.12
CA ASN A 21 24.07 14.34 -2.36
C ASN A 21 24.19 15.44 -1.28
N LYS A 22 25.18 16.32 -1.42
CA LYS A 22 25.42 17.43 -0.47
C LYS A 22 24.31 18.48 -0.49
N ASP A 23 23.58 18.57 -1.59
CA ASP A 23 22.48 19.51 -1.79
C ASP A 23 21.15 18.92 -1.30
N GLY A 24 21.14 17.69 -0.79
CA GLY A 24 19.95 16.99 -0.29
C GLY A 24 19.10 16.34 -1.38
N GLU A 25 19.60 16.25 -2.61
CA GLU A 25 18.90 15.59 -3.71
C GLU A 25 19.17 14.09 -3.72
N LEU A 26 18.18 13.32 -4.17
CA LEU A 26 18.26 11.86 -4.26
C LEU A 26 19.33 11.46 -5.28
N LEU A 27 20.29 10.66 -4.84
CA LEU A 27 21.31 10.13 -5.74
C LEU A 27 20.72 9.09 -6.68
N THR A 28 21.01 9.23 -7.97
CA THR A 28 20.70 8.22 -8.97
C THR A 28 21.65 7.02 -8.85
N SER A 29 21.23 5.85 -9.39
CA SER A 29 22.07 4.65 -9.40
C SER A 29 23.45 4.90 -10.02
N PHE A 30 23.53 5.73 -11.04
CA PHE A 30 24.78 6.06 -11.75
C PHE A 30 25.73 6.96 -10.93
N GLU A 31 25.19 7.93 -10.20
CA GLU A 31 25.97 8.80 -9.31
C GLU A 31 26.46 8.05 -8.07
N GLU A 32 25.65 7.14 -7.59
CA GLU A 32 26.01 6.28 -6.49
C GLU A 32 27.14 5.30 -6.81
N GLU A 33 27.22 4.76 -8.05
CA GLU A 33 28.33 3.88 -8.48
C GLU A 33 29.68 4.57 -8.49
N ARG A 34 29.69 5.86 -8.77
CA ARG A 34 30.89 6.69 -8.73
C ARG A 34 31.29 7.13 -7.33
N SER A 35 30.35 7.05 -6.38
CA SER A 35 30.64 7.34 -4.98
C SER A 35 31.15 6.09 -4.28
N GLU A 36 32.25 6.17 -3.56
CA GLU A 36 32.74 5.08 -2.70
C GLU A 36 31.83 4.82 -1.49
N LYS A 37 30.60 5.38 -1.49
CA LYS A 37 29.65 5.27 -0.40
C LYS A 37 29.15 3.83 -0.26
N LYS A 38 29.13 3.35 0.95
CA LYS A 38 28.54 2.07 1.32
C LYS A 38 27.04 2.26 1.53
N PHE A 39 26.21 1.37 0.99
CA PHE A 39 24.76 1.40 1.07
C PHE A 39 24.28 0.48 2.18
N TYR A 40 23.42 0.97 3.04
CA TYR A 40 22.93 0.25 4.20
C TYR A 40 21.40 0.29 4.28
N CYS A 41 20.80 -0.80 4.73
CA CYS A 41 19.41 -0.79 5.17
C CYS A 41 19.29 -0.02 6.52
N LEU A 42 18.09 0.29 6.92
CA LEU A 42 17.84 1.06 8.16
C LEU A 42 18.50 0.44 9.40
N GLU A 43 18.52 -0.89 9.51
CA GLU A 43 19.11 -1.57 10.68
C GLU A 43 20.63 -1.41 10.77
N HIS A 44 21.30 -1.42 9.62
CA HIS A 44 22.75 -1.41 9.53
C HIS A 44 23.34 -0.04 9.20
N HIS A 45 22.49 0.97 9.02
CA HIS A 45 22.98 2.32 8.70
C HIS A 45 23.73 2.89 9.90
N PRO A 46 24.99 3.37 9.75
CA PRO A 46 25.79 3.90 10.86
C PRO A 46 25.15 5.15 11.49
N GLU A 47 24.53 5.99 10.66
CA GLU A 47 23.89 7.26 11.07
C GLU A 47 22.38 7.19 10.85
N LYS A 48 21.70 6.30 11.59
CA LYS A 48 20.27 6.00 11.39
C LYS A 48 19.38 7.23 11.51
N GLU A 49 19.57 8.02 12.52
CA GLU A 49 18.73 9.20 12.76
C GLU A 49 18.93 10.25 11.66
N GLN A 50 20.16 10.44 11.23
CA GLN A 50 20.47 11.40 10.18
C GLN A 50 19.82 11.01 8.85
N ILE A 51 19.97 9.76 8.41
CA ILE A 51 19.37 9.30 7.14
C ILE A 51 17.84 9.31 7.19
N VAL A 52 17.24 8.94 8.32
CA VAL A 52 15.79 9.00 8.51
C VAL A 52 15.30 10.45 8.40
N ASN A 53 15.99 11.40 9.03
CA ASN A 53 15.64 12.81 8.95
C ASN A 53 15.82 13.37 7.53
N GLN A 54 16.88 12.98 6.83
CA GLN A 54 17.08 13.37 5.42
C GLN A 54 15.95 12.84 4.52
N ILE A 55 15.56 11.57 4.67
CA ILE A 55 14.46 10.99 3.90
C ILE A 55 13.15 11.71 4.20
N LYS A 56 12.84 11.97 5.46
CA LYS A 56 11.63 12.71 5.84
C LYS A 56 11.61 14.12 5.29
N LEU A 57 12.73 14.83 5.39
CA LEU A 57 12.88 16.18 4.85
C LEU A 57 12.73 16.19 3.32
N TYR A 58 13.33 15.22 2.63
CA TYR A 58 13.17 15.05 1.20
C TYR A 58 11.70 14.82 0.81
N VAL A 59 11.01 13.92 1.51
CA VAL A 59 9.58 13.67 1.32
C VAL A 59 8.75 14.92 1.60
N HIS A 60 9.11 15.70 2.61
CA HIS A 60 8.41 16.94 2.94
C HIS A 60 8.56 17.99 1.82
N ASN A 61 9.77 18.20 1.34
CA ASN A 61 10.11 19.30 0.43
C ASN A 61 9.73 19.04 -1.04
N HIS A 62 9.47 17.77 -1.43
CA HIS A 62 9.23 17.43 -2.83
C HIS A 62 7.80 16.96 -3.05
N ASP A 63 7.13 17.51 -4.05
CA ASP A 63 5.77 17.08 -4.46
C ASP A 63 5.79 15.85 -5.35
N LYS A 64 6.89 15.62 -6.08
CA LYS A 64 7.06 14.48 -6.97
C LYS A 64 8.34 13.74 -6.62
N ILE A 65 8.20 12.48 -6.25
CA ILE A 65 9.29 11.63 -5.77
C ILE A 65 9.32 10.34 -6.60
N ILE A 66 10.49 10.00 -7.10
CA ILE A 66 10.68 8.85 -7.99
C ILE A 66 11.81 7.97 -7.45
N GLY A 67 11.53 6.67 -7.24
CA GLY A 67 12.54 5.66 -6.90
C GLY A 67 13.11 5.77 -5.47
N LEU A 68 12.46 6.52 -4.58
CA LEU A 68 12.88 6.60 -3.18
C LEU A 68 12.75 5.24 -2.49
N ASN A 69 13.80 4.79 -1.82
CA ASN A 69 13.72 3.70 -0.84
C ASN A 69 13.73 4.26 0.57
N ALA A 70 12.60 4.15 1.25
CA ALA A 70 12.39 4.57 2.63
C ALA A 70 11.99 3.40 3.53
N SER A 71 12.34 2.16 3.15
CA SER A 71 11.87 0.95 3.84
C SER A 71 12.18 0.94 5.33
N GLY A 72 11.19 0.57 6.14
CA GLY A 72 11.29 0.47 7.60
C GLY A 72 11.18 1.79 8.36
N ILE A 73 11.01 2.92 7.69
CA ILE A 73 10.90 4.24 8.34
C ILE A 73 9.51 4.44 8.95
N LYS A 74 9.47 5.18 10.05
CA LYS A 74 8.22 5.62 10.69
C LYS A 74 7.87 7.04 10.25
N PHE A 75 6.69 7.17 9.63
CA PHE A 75 6.10 8.45 9.25
C PHE A 75 4.89 8.71 10.16
N ASN A 76 5.02 9.62 11.08
CA ASN A 76 3.94 10.02 11.99
C ASN A 76 3.57 11.47 11.73
N GLU A 77 2.27 11.78 11.73
CA GLU A 77 1.75 13.16 11.63
C GLU A 77 2.25 13.91 10.39
N ALA A 78 2.64 13.19 9.34
CA ALA A 78 3.09 13.81 8.10
C ALA A 78 1.89 14.15 7.19
N ASP A 79 1.96 15.27 6.51
CA ASP A 79 1.04 15.61 5.43
C ASP A 79 1.63 15.16 4.08
N LEU A 80 1.00 14.16 3.48
CA LEU A 80 1.34 13.68 2.15
C LEU A 80 0.30 14.06 1.09
N SER A 81 -0.58 15.01 1.39
CA SER A 81 -1.66 15.45 0.50
C SER A 81 -1.08 15.96 -0.82
N ASN A 82 -1.71 15.50 -1.93
CA ASN A 82 -1.34 15.82 -3.30
C ASN A 82 0.08 15.41 -3.73
N LYS A 83 0.87 14.75 -2.89
CA LYS A 83 2.20 14.25 -3.27
C LYS A 83 2.09 13.12 -4.29
N ARG A 84 3.16 12.93 -5.06
CA ARG A 84 3.21 11.97 -6.16
C ARG A 84 4.43 11.07 -6.00
N PHE A 85 4.20 9.78 -5.76
CA PHE A 85 5.26 8.78 -5.61
C PHE A 85 5.22 7.79 -6.77
N TYR A 86 6.36 7.53 -7.38
CA TYR A 86 6.51 6.60 -8.50
C TYR A 86 7.66 5.62 -8.24
N GLY A 87 7.35 4.33 -8.21
CA GLY A 87 8.36 3.26 -8.01
C GLY A 87 9.11 3.38 -6.67
N CYS A 88 8.48 3.92 -5.64
CA CYS A 88 9.09 4.07 -4.32
C CYS A 88 8.91 2.80 -3.48
N ASP A 89 9.88 2.51 -2.62
CA ASP A 89 9.80 1.41 -1.65
C ASP A 89 9.58 1.97 -0.24
N PHE A 90 8.38 1.72 0.28
CA PHE A 90 7.96 2.01 1.65
C PHE A 90 7.71 0.72 2.44
N SER A 91 8.23 -0.41 2.00
CA SER A 91 7.99 -1.68 2.70
C SER A 91 8.41 -1.62 4.17
N ASN A 92 7.66 -2.31 5.03
CA ASN A 92 7.88 -2.34 6.49
C ASN A 92 7.81 -0.95 7.18
N CYS A 93 7.28 0.07 6.51
CA CYS A 93 7.08 1.38 7.12
C CYS A 93 5.91 1.36 8.11
N THR A 94 5.97 2.30 9.04
CA THR A 94 4.82 2.65 9.89
C THR A 94 4.32 4.03 9.47
N PHE A 95 3.04 4.11 9.18
CA PHE A 95 2.32 5.34 8.91
C PHE A 95 1.26 5.51 9.99
N ALA A 96 1.32 6.59 10.74
CA ALA A 96 0.36 6.86 11.80
C ALA A 96 -0.10 8.32 11.79
N ASN A 97 -1.40 8.54 11.93
CA ASN A 97 -2.01 9.87 11.97
C ASN A 97 -1.63 10.71 10.73
N LEU A 98 -1.69 10.12 9.53
CA LEU A 98 -1.35 10.83 8.30
C LEU A 98 -2.59 11.44 7.66
N HIS A 99 -2.43 12.65 7.14
CA HIS A 99 -3.34 13.24 6.18
C HIS A 99 -2.73 13.16 4.79
N SER A 100 -3.40 12.45 3.88
CA SER A 100 -2.83 12.11 2.56
C SER A 100 -3.87 12.25 1.46
N ASN A 101 -4.74 13.25 1.56
CA ASN A 101 -5.81 13.48 0.59
C ASN A 101 -5.25 13.79 -0.80
N GLY A 102 -5.80 13.17 -1.82
CA GLY A 102 -5.35 13.37 -3.21
C GLY A 102 -3.94 12.82 -3.49
N LEU A 103 -3.42 11.95 -2.62
CA LEU A 103 -2.14 11.27 -2.81
C LEU A 103 -2.13 10.49 -4.13
N ARG A 104 -1.02 10.53 -4.84
CA ARG A 104 -0.82 9.72 -6.05
C ARG A 104 0.35 8.77 -5.88
N MET A 105 0.08 7.47 -6.05
CA MET A 105 1.12 6.43 -6.00
C MET A 105 0.99 5.51 -7.20
N ARG A 106 2.11 5.23 -7.86
CA ARG A 106 2.16 4.22 -8.92
C ARG A 106 3.37 3.31 -8.76
N MET A 107 3.13 2.00 -8.88
CA MET A 107 4.18 0.98 -8.79
C MET A 107 5.01 1.11 -7.50
N CYS A 108 4.38 1.51 -6.40
CA CYS A 108 5.03 1.63 -5.11
C CYS A 108 4.90 0.34 -4.30
N ASN A 109 5.89 0.06 -3.49
CA ASN A 109 5.88 -1.08 -2.58
C ASN A 109 5.55 -0.61 -1.17
N MET A 110 4.38 -1.03 -0.67
CA MET A 110 3.86 -0.76 0.67
C MET A 110 3.71 -2.08 1.46
N ALA A 111 4.43 -3.14 1.07
CA ALA A 111 4.28 -4.45 1.70
C ALA A 111 4.70 -4.42 3.17
N PHE A 112 3.96 -5.14 4.01
CA PHE A 112 4.20 -5.28 5.45
C PHE A 112 4.21 -3.96 6.23
N CYS A 113 3.53 -2.94 5.73
CA CYS A 113 3.35 -1.69 6.44
C CYS A 113 2.35 -1.82 7.59
N THR A 114 2.51 -0.96 8.59
CA THR A 114 1.45 -0.66 9.55
C THR A 114 0.91 0.73 9.23
N ILE A 115 -0.38 0.81 8.91
CA ILE A 115 -1.08 2.04 8.54
C ILE A 115 -2.21 2.22 9.54
N SER A 116 -2.10 3.20 10.43
CA SER A 116 -3.08 3.43 11.49
C SER A 116 -3.53 4.89 11.54
N ASP A 117 -4.84 5.08 11.66
CA ASP A 117 -5.46 6.40 11.77
C ASP A 117 -5.01 7.34 10.62
N CYS A 118 -5.09 6.82 9.39
CA CYS A 118 -4.61 7.51 8.19
C CYS A 118 -5.74 7.76 7.19
N ASP A 119 -5.75 8.96 6.59
CA ASP A 119 -6.68 9.36 5.56
C ASP A 119 -5.98 9.37 4.18
N PHE A 120 -6.51 8.57 3.24
CA PHE A 120 -6.09 8.52 1.84
C PHE A 120 -7.26 8.89 0.92
N ILE A 121 -8.06 9.86 1.31
CA ILE A 121 -9.31 10.23 0.63
C ILE A 121 -9.00 10.80 -0.75
N ALA A 122 -9.83 10.45 -1.74
CA ALA A 122 -9.72 10.92 -3.12
C ALA A 122 -8.32 10.73 -3.73
N SER A 123 -7.65 9.66 -3.33
CA SER A 123 -6.29 9.34 -3.77
C SER A 123 -6.28 8.49 -5.05
N ASN A 124 -5.18 8.55 -5.80
CA ASN A 124 -4.96 7.69 -6.97
C ASN A 124 -3.76 6.79 -6.71
N ILE A 125 -4.04 5.57 -6.24
CA ILE A 125 -3.03 4.58 -5.87
C ILE A 125 -3.21 3.36 -6.76
N GLN A 126 -2.29 3.16 -7.71
CA GLN A 126 -2.43 2.13 -8.74
C GLN A 126 -1.19 1.26 -8.86
N PHE A 127 -1.39 -0.02 -9.24
CA PHE A 127 -0.30 -0.98 -9.46
C PHE A 127 0.65 -1.10 -8.28
N SER A 128 0.18 -0.85 -7.07
CA SER A 128 0.99 -0.82 -5.85
C SER A 128 0.77 -2.07 -5.01
N ASN A 129 1.76 -2.40 -4.19
CA ASN A 129 1.79 -3.63 -3.42
C ASN A 129 1.61 -3.33 -1.93
N PHE A 130 0.51 -3.81 -1.34
CA PHE A 130 0.19 -3.71 0.09
C PHE A 130 0.23 -5.08 0.79
N THR A 131 0.84 -6.10 0.16
CA THR A 131 0.84 -7.47 0.72
C THR A 131 1.24 -7.50 2.18
N GLY A 132 0.44 -8.18 3.01
CA GLY A 132 0.74 -8.40 4.42
C GLY A 132 0.66 -7.17 5.31
N SER A 133 0.17 -6.03 4.80
CA SER A 133 0.07 -4.81 5.59
C SER A 133 -1.13 -4.83 6.54
N LYS A 134 -1.02 -4.05 7.61
CA LYS A 134 -2.07 -3.83 8.60
C LYS A 134 -2.66 -2.44 8.39
N LEU A 135 -3.96 -2.37 8.13
CA LEU A 135 -4.73 -1.15 7.99
C LEU A 135 -5.68 -1.08 9.19
N VAL A 136 -5.51 -0.10 10.05
CA VAL A 136 -6.34 0.10 11.24
C VAL A 136 -6.91 1.51 11.20
N HIS A 137 -8.23 1.64 11.20
CA HIS A 137 -8.94 2.92 11.07
C HIS A 137 -8.46 3.75 9.85
N ALA A 138 -8.09 3.06 8.76
CA ALA A 138 -7.66 3.74 7.54
C ALA A 138 -8.85 4.10 6.65
N VAL A 139 -8.84 5.29 6.07
CA VAL A 139 -9.90 5.79 5.19
C VAL A 139 -9.35 5.97 3.79
N LEU A 140 -9.84 5.14 2.84
CA LEU A 140 -9.44 5.19 1.43
C LEU A 140 -10.61 5.61 0.53
N THR A 141 -11.59 6.28 1.09
CA THR A 141 -12.85 6.63 0.44
C THR A 141 -12.66 7.50 -0.81
N GLY A 142 -13.45 7.22 -1.85
CA GLY A 142 -13.46 7.99 -3.09
C GLY A 142 -12.18 7.88 -3.90
N SER A 143 -11.43 6.81 -3.74
CA SER A 143 -10.10 6.65 -4.31
C SER A 143 -10.07 5.72 -5.53
N ASP A 144 -9.14 5.99 -6.45
CA ASP A 144 -8.80 5.10 -7.55
C ASP A 144 -7.71 4.13 -7.09
N LEU A 145 -8.11 2.89 -6.80
CA LEU A 145 -7.27 1.85 -6.21
C LEU A 145 -7.10 0.64 -7.15
N ILE A 146 -7.13 0.87 -8.46
CA ILE A 146 -7.10 -0.20 -9.46
C ILE A 146 -5.78 -0.98 -9.48
N HIS A 147 -5.87 -2.28 -9.78
CA HIS A 147 -4.72 -3.17 -9.96
C HIS A 147 -3.77 -3.27 -8.76
N ASN A 148 -4.25 -3.02 -7.55
CA ASN A 148 -3.44 -3.14 -6.35
C ASN A 148 -3.42 -4.57 -5.79
N ASN A 149 -2.34 -4.88 -5.10
CA ASN A 149 -2.19 -6.14 -4.40
C ASN A 149 -2.38 -5.93 -2.89
N PHE A 150 -3.56 -6.30 -2.39
CA PHE A 150 -3.92 -6.32 -0.96
C PHE A 150 -3.91 -7.75 -0.40
N ASN A 151 -3.13 -8.68 -0.97
CA ASN A 151 -3.10 -10.05 -0.48
C ASN A 151 -2.57 -10.12 0.96
N GLY A 152 -3.26 -10.90 1.79
CA GLY A 152 -2.85 -11.11 3.19
C GLY A 152 -2.86 -9.88 4.08
N ILE A 153 -3.52 -8.79 3.67
CA ILE A 153 -3.70 -7.64 4.57
C ILE A 153 -4.58 -8.01 5.76
N THR A 154 -4.42 -7.28 6.84
CA THR A 154 -5.41 -7.22 7.93
C THR A 154 -5.99 -5.81 7.93
N ALA A 155 -7.27 -5.67 7.62
CA ALA A 155 -8.00 -4.41 7.67
C ALA A 155 -9.00 -4.45 8.84
N TYR A 156 -8.90 -3.49 9.74
CA TYR A 156 -9.77 -3.34 10.89
C TYR A 156 -10.38 -1.94 10.90
N GLN A 157 -11.71 -1.86 10.92
CA GLN A 157 -12.45 -0.60 10.85
C GLN A 157 -11.94 0.33 9.74
N THR A 158 -11.77 -0.25 8.54
CA THR A 158 -11.20 0.43 7.37
C THR A 158 -12.30 0.71 6.36
N SER A 159 -12.28 1.90 5.74
CA SER A 159 -13.23 2.26 4.68
C SER A 159 -12.53 2.32 3.32
N PHE A 160 -13.13 1.62 2.33
CA PHE A 160 -12.84 1.73 0.91
C PHE A 160 -14.03 2.33 0.14
N ASP A 161 -15.03 2.86 0.82
CA ASP A 161 -16.29 3.31 0.22
C ASP A 161 -16.06 4.26 -0.98
N ASP A 162 -16.95 4.21 -1.96
CA ASP A 162 -16.93 5.04 -3.15
C ASP A 162 -15.67 4.89 -4.03
N SER A 163 -14.92 3.79 -3.87
CA SER A 163 -13.61 3.61 -4.54
C SER A 163 -13.66 2.66 -5.72
N ASP A 164 -12.75 2.85 -6.67
CA ASP A 164 -12.51 1.92 -7.76
C ASP A 164 -11.43 0.91 -7.40
N LEU A 165 -11.83 -0.34 -7.15
CA LEU A 165 -10.96 -1.47 -6.82
C LEU A 165 -10.83 -2.47 -7.99
N TYR A 166 -11.12 -2.02 -9.22
CA TYR A 166 -11.06 -2.88 -10.40
C TYR A 166 -9.78 -3.70 -10.46
N ASN A 167 -9.94 -5.03 -10.62
CA ASN A 167 -8.83 -5.98 -10.75
C ASN A 167 -7.80 -5.96 -9.60
N SER A 168 -8.21 -5.53 -8.42
CA SER A 168 -7.39 -5.60 -7.21
C SER A 168 -7.55 -6.95 -6.52
N ARG A 169 -6.61 -7.33 -5.66
CA ARG A 169 -6.56 -8.67 -5.06
C ARG A 169 -6.53 -8.58 -3.55
N PHE A 170 -7.41 -9.34 -2.89
CA PHE A 170 -7.53 -9.49 -1.45
C PHE A 170 -7.41 -10.96 -1.03
N ILE A 171 -6.56 -11.74 -1.72
CA ILE A 171 -6.38 -13.16 -1.44
C ILE A 171 -5.82 -13.34 -0.01
N LYS A 172 -6.49 -14.18 0.80
CA LYS A 172 -6.14 -14.41 2.22
C LYS A 172 -6.12 -13.15 3.08
N ALA A 173 -6.83 -12.11 2.68
CA ALA A 173 -7.01 -10.93 3.49
C ALA A 173 -7.89 -11.23 4.70
N VAL A 174 -7.67 -10.53 5.81
CA VAL A 174 -8.53 -10.54 6.99
C VAL A 174 -9.20 -9.16 7.07
N LEU A 175 -10.49 -9.12 6.79
CA LEU A 175 -11.29 -7.90 6.74
C LEU A 175 -12.27 -7.93 7.91
N ILE A 176 -12.15 -7.01 8.86
CA ILE A 176 -12.97 -6.93 10.06
C ILE A 176 -13.59 -5.55 10.15
N THR A 177 -14.92 -5.48 10.22
CA THR A 177 -15.66 -4.21 10.27
C THR A 177 -15.21 -3.25 9.16
N THR A 178 -15.04 -3.80 7.95
CA THR A 178 -14.53 -3.09 6.79
C THR A 178 -15.67 -2.71 5.86
N SER A 179 -15.64 -1.49 5.36
CA SER A 179 -16.66 -0.98 4.43
C SER A 179 -16.11 -0.87 3.01
N MET A 180 -16.85 -1.42 2.05
CA MET A 180 -16.61 -1.37 0.61
C MET A 180 -17.92 -1.03 -0.12
N ASN A 181 -18.67 -0.03 0.38
CA ASN A 181 -19.94 0.36 -0.22
C ASN A 181 -19.73 1.22 -1.46
N ASN A 182 -20.64 1.10 -2.42
CA ASN A 182 -20.61 1.87 -3.66
C ASN A 182 -19.28 1.77 -4.41
N CYS A 183 -18.58 0.62 -4.29
CA CYS A 183 -17.29 0.39 -4.93
C CYS A 183 -17.44 -0.26 -6.31
N ASN A 184 -16.48 -0.01 -7.20
CA ASN A 184 -16.27 -0.83 -8.36
C ASN A 184 -15.36 -2.02 -7.99
N LEU A 185 -15.96 -3.19 -7.73
CA LEU A 185 -15.27 -4.43 -7.39
C LEU A 185 -15.15 -5.38 -8.60
N LYS A 186 -15.38 -4.89 -9.80
CA LYS A 186 -15.28 -5.72 -11.01
C LYS A 186 -13.91 -6.37 -11.11
N LYS A 187 -13.89 -7.70 -11.30
CA LYS A 187 -12.67 -8.54 -11.35
C LYS A 187 -11.80 -8.51 -10.09
N THR A 188 -12.31 -8.00 -8.98
CA THR A 188 -11.60 -8.08 -7.70
C THR A 188 -11.59 -9.53 -7.18
N ILE A 189 -10.49 -9.97 -6.54
CA ILE A 189 -10.32 -11.35 -6.09
C ILE A 189 -10.23 -11.40 -4.57
N PHE A 190 -11.17 -12.14 -3.94
CA PHE A 190 -11.26 -12.32 -2.48
C PHE A 190 -11.02 -13.79 -2.05
N TYR A 191 -10.26 -14.55 -2.80
CA TYR A 191 -10.01 -15.97 -2.46
C TYR A 191 -9.45 -16.15 -1.07
N GLU A 192 -10.06 -17.06 -0.29
CA GLU A 192 -9.66 -17.37 1.08
C GLU A 192 -9.62 -16.13 1.99
N ALA A 193 -10.30 -15.05 1.64
CA ALA A 193 -10.41 -13.89 2.51
C ALA A 193 -11.41 -14.16 3.65
N ILE A 194 -11.01 -13.83 4.87
CA ILE A 194 -11.89 -13.82 6.05
C ILE A 194 -12.61 -12.48 6.06
N LYS A 195 -13.94 -12.51 6.10
CA LYS A 195 -14.81 -11.34 6.07
C LYS A 195 -15.70 -11.37 7.32
N ASP A 196 -15.45 -10.49 8.27
CA ASP A 196 -16.23 -10.33 9.48
C ASP A 196 -16.82 -8.91 9.54
N ASN A 197 -18.15 -8.81 9.52
CA ASN A 197 -18.86 -7.54 9.46
C ASN A 197 -18.37 -6.64 8.30
N VAL A 198 -18.26 -7.20 7.08
CA VAL A 198 -17.87 -6.48 5.87
C VAL A 198 -19.12 -6.06 5.08
N SER A 199 -19.18 -4.83 4.65
CA SER A 199 -20.29 -4.31 3.84
C SER A 199 -19.87 -4.06 2.39
N PHE A 200 -20.70 -4.56 1.44
CA PHE A 200 -20.53 -4.36 -0.01
C PHE A 200 -21.77 -3.69 -0.63
N LYS A 201 -22.55 -2.94 0.16
CA LYS A 201 -23.81 -2.32 -0.31
C LYS A 201 -23.58 -1.44 -1.53
N LEU A 202 -24.44 -1.57 -2.52
CA LEU A 202 -24.41 -0.81 -3.78
C LEU A 202 -23.13 -0.98 -4.62
N SER A 203 -22.28 -1.94 -4.30
CA SER A 203 -21.04 -2.17 -5.04
C SER A 203 -21.25 -3.01 -6.29
N ASN A 204 -20.52 -2.69 -7.33
CA ASN A 204 -20.47 -3.48 -8.56
C ASN A 204 -19.54 -4.69 -8.37
N THR A 205 -20.10 -5.85 -8.06
CA THR A 205 -19.37 -7.11 -7.85
C THR A 205 -19.26 -7.96 -9.11
N ARG A 206 -19.62 -7.42 -10.28
CA ARG A 206 -19.58 -8.18 -11.54
C ARG A 206 -18.18 -8.73 -11.81
N GLU A 207 -18.11 -10.03 -12.09
CA GLU A 207 -16.84 -10.75 -12.31
C GLU A 207 -15.89 -10.74 -11.08
N ALA A 208 -16.36 -10.33 -9.91
CA ALA A 208 -15.59 -10.48 -8.68
C ALA A 208 -15.54 -11.94 -8.25
N LEU A 209 -14.40 -12.40 -7.76
CA LEU A 209 -14.21 -13.77 -7.30
C LEU A 209 -14.22 -13.80 -5.78
N MET A 210 -15.40 -14.05 -5.20
CA MET A 210 -15.61 -14.01 -3.75
C MET A 210 -15.12 -15.27 -3.03
N ASN A 211 -15.20 -16.45 -3.68
CA ASN A 211 -14.81 -17.75 -3.14
C ASN A 211 -14.06 -18.59 -4.18
N ARG A 212 -13.28 -19.57 -3.73
CA ARG A 212 -12.45 -20.42 -4.58
C ARG A 212 -13.25 -21.25 -5.61
N TYR A 213 -14.52 -21.52 -5.34
CA TYR A 213 -15.38 -22.40 -6.15
C TYR A 213 -16.24 -21.65 -7.17
N GLU A 214 -16.28 -20.33 -7.16
CA GLU A 214 -17.11 -19.53 -8.07
C GLU A 214 -16.51 -19.35 -9.46
N SER A 215 -15.28 -19.80 -9.70
CA SER A 215 -14.58 -19.63 -10.98
C SER A 215 -15.14 -20.50 -12.12
N SER A 216 -16.08 -21.41 -11.86
CA SER A 216 -16.65 -22.32 -12.88
C SER A 216 -18.01 -21.91 -13.43
N TYR A 217 -18.63 -20.85 -12.93
CA TYR A 217 -19.94 -20.39 -13.42
C TYR A 217 -19.91 -18.89 -13.75
N ILE A 218 -19.66 -18.60 -15.01
CA ILE A 218 -19.91 -17.30 -15.64
C ILE A 218 -21.41 -17.23 -15.94
N GLY A 219 -22.22 -16.97 -14.96
CA GLY A 219 -23.66 -16.84 -15.13
C GLY A 219 -24.37 -16.59 -13.80
N ASP A 220 -24.81 -15.39 -13.58
CA ASP A 220 -25.66 -14.97 -12.46
C ASP A 220 -25.01 -14.73 -11.08
N ILE A 221 -24.16 -13.70 -11.02
CA ILE A 221 -23.65 -13.20 -9.73
C ILE A 221 -24.58 -12.12 -9.11
N ARG A 222 -25.85 -12.13 -9.44
CA ARG A 222 -26.80 -11.14 -8.86
C ARG A 222 -27.12 -11.35 -7.40
N ASN A 223 -26.81 -12.53 -6.82
CA ASN A 223 -27.21 -12.91 -5.46
C ASN A 223 -26.05 -13.25 -4.53
N SER A 224 -24.78 -13.18 -4.96
CA SER A 224 -23.67 -13.72 -4.16
C SER A 224 -23.28 -12.82 -2.96
N ALA A 225 -23.53 -11.53 -3.02
CA ALA A 225 -23.25 -10.65 -1.88
C ALA A 225 -24.25 -10.88 -0.74
N ASP A 226 -25.53 -11.12 -1.07
CA ASP A 226 -26.58 -11.40 -0.08
C ASP A 226 -26.49 -12.84 0.44
N GLN A 227 -26.08 -13.80 -0.39
CA GLN A 227 -25.91 -15.20 0.00
C GLN A 227 -24.70 -15.44 0.91
N ALA A 228 -23.59 -14.71 0.67
CA ALA A 228 -22.43 -14.77 1.56
C ALA A 228 -22.72 -14.23 2.98
N VAL A 229 -23.74 -13.38 3.12
CA VAL A 229 -24.21 -12.90 4.43
C VAL A 229 -25.14 -13.92 5.11
N GLU A 230 -25.87 -14.74 4.34
CA GLU A 230 -26.72 -15.81 4.90
C GLU A 230 -25.91 -17.05 5.32
N ASP A 231 -24.89 -17.41 4.60
CA ASP A 231 -24.01 -18.55 4.93
C ASP A 231 -23.14 -18.33 6.19
N LEU A 232 -23.02 -17.08 6.65
CA LEU A 232 -22.34 -16.72 7.90
C LEU A 232 -23.27 -16.69 9.12
N LYS A 233 -24.56 -17.02 8.96
CA LYS A 233 -25.56 -17.08 10.06
C LYS A 233 -25.81 -18.49 10.62
N LEU A 234 -24.90 -19.44 10.32
CA LEU A 234 -24.91 -20.79 10.93
C LEU A 234 -23.77 -20.95 11.92
#